data_5421aeb020d0a8f0e665c38320609ec7
#
_entry.id   5421aeb020d0a8f0e665c38320609ec7
#
_cell.length_a   1.000
_cell.length_b   1.000
_cell.length_c   1.000
_cell.angle_alpha   90.00
_cell.angle_beta   90.00
_cell.angle_gamma   90.00
#
_symmetry.space_group_name_H-M   'P 1'
#
loop_
_entity.id
_entity.type
_entity.pdbx_description
1 polymer ?
#
loop_
_entity_poly.entity_id
_entity_poly.type
_entity_poly.pdbx_seq_one_letter_code
_entity_poly.pdbx_strand_id
1 'polypeptide(L)'
;MTESVTVRRVGANEAIAYVDALSDVLIDCVEGGASVSFMLPIARSTAVAFWTGVAESVANGERILLVAEDASGRIVGTVQIVTAQPENQPHRADIAKMLVARHARRQGIAARLLAAADAAARDAGKTVLVLDTVTGGDAERLYERAGWQRVGVVPNYALMPDGAPCATTFFHKQLA
;
A
#
# COMPACT_ATOMS: atom_id res chain seq x y z
N MET A 1 17.84 7.06 19.13
CA MET A 1 16.77 8.05 18.83
C MET A 1 16.06 7.57 17.59
N THR A 2 14.80 7.15 17.68
CA THR A 2 13.99 6.81 16.51
C THR A 2 13.80 8.11 15.71
N GLU A 3 14.33 8.13 14.48
CA GLU A 3 14.07 9.24 13.57
C GLU A 3 12.57 9.46 13.45
N SER A 4 12.15 10.72 13.56
CA SER A 4 10.73 11.09 13.52
C SER A 4 10.21 10.88 12.10
N VAL A 5 9.37 9.84 11.90
CA VAL A 5 8.66 9.63 10.64
C VAL A 5 7.31 10.31 10.70
N THR A 6 6.91 11.02 9.67
CA THR A 6 5.59 11.64 9.52
C THR A 6 4.77 10.89 8.50
N VAL A 7 3.52 10.56 8.82
CA VAL A 7 2.57 9.97 7.87
C VAL A 7 1.52 11.02 7.52
N ARG A 8 1.30 11.25 6.22
CA ARG A 8 0.33 12.23 5.74
C ARG A 8 -0.30 11.86 4.41
N ARG A 9 -1.44 12.46 4.11
CA ARG A 9 -2.10 12.38 2.81
C ARG A 9 -1.39 13.28 1.80
N VAL A 10 -1.34 12.80 0.55
CA VAL A 10 -0.75 13.51 -0.60
C VAL A 10 -1.86 13.95 -1.55
N GLY A 11 -1.86 15.22 -1.92
CA GLY A 11 -2.76 15.76 -2.95
C GLY A 11 -2.28 15.44 -4.37
N ALA A 12 -3.12 15.74 -5.38
CA ALA A 12 -2.86 15.40 -6.77
C ALA A 12 -1.53 15.97 -7.30
N ASN A 13 -1.25 17.25 -7.03
CA ASN A 13 -0.03 17.90 -7.51
C ASN A 13 1.23 17.34 -6.85
N GLU A 14 1.15 17.02 -5.56
CA GLU A 14 2.26 16.37 -4.85
C GLU A 14 2.46 14.93 -5.34
N ALA A 15 1.39 14.19 -5.62
CA ALA A 15 1.49 12.82 -6.14
C ALA A 15 2.30 12.78 -7.44
N ILE A 16 2.08 13.75 -8.34
CA ILE A 16 2.88 13.89 -9.58
C ILE A 16 4.33 14.21 -9.23
N ALA A 17 4.57 15.13 -8.30
CA ALA A 17 5.93 15.52 -7.89
C ALA A 17 6.69 14.36 -7.23
N TYR A 18 5.98 13.41 -6.62
CA TYR A 18 6.57 12.28 -5.89
C TYR A 18 6.72 11.00 -6.71
N VAL A 19 6.38 11.01 -8.00
CA VAL A 19 6.46 9.82 -8.87
C VAL A 19 7.83 9.16 -8.81
N ASP A 20 8.91 9.93 -8.87
CA ASP A 20 10.27 9.39 -8.80
C ASP A 20 10.61 8.79 -7.44
N ALA A 21 10.30 9.49 -6.35
CA ALA A 21 10.56 8.99 -5.00
C ALA A 21 9.74 7.74 -4.67
N LEU A 22 8.48 7.70 -5.10
CA LEU A 22 7.61 6.53 -4.95
C LEU A 22 8.08 5.36 -5.83
N SER A 23 8.64 5.65 -7.00
CA SER A 23 9.26 4.64 -7.86
C SER A 23 10.47 4.00 -7.20
N ASP A 24 11.30 4.78 -6.51
CA ASP A 24 12.44 4.25 -5.74
C ASP A 24 11.97 3.28 -4.65
N VAL A 25 10.92 3.63 -3.90
CA VAL A 25 10.33 2.74 -2.87
C VAL A 25 9.78 1.45 -3.50
N LEU A 26 9.05 1.55 -4.60
CA LEU A 26 8.49 0.39 -5.29
C LEU A 26 9.58 -0.56 -5.78
N ILE A 27 10.59 -0.03 -6.48
CA ILE A 27 11.71 -0.81 -7.01
C ILE A 27 12.47 -1.49 -5.86
N ASP A 28 12.79 -0.76 -4.80
CA ASP A 28 13.45 -1.30 -3.62
C ASP A 28 12.66 -2.47 -3.01
N CYS A 29 11.34 -2.33 -2.88
CA CYS A 29 10.50 -3.40 -2.34
C CYS A 29 10.43 -4.63 -3.25
N VAL A 30 10.29 -4.44 -4.57
CA VAL A 30 10.23 -5.55 -5.53
C VAL A 30 11.58 -6.28 -5.60
N GLU A 31 12.69 -5.57 -5.62
CA GLU A 31 14.04 -6.15 -5.55
C GLU A 31 14.28 -6.89 -4.22
N GLY A 32 13.63 -6.46 -3.15
CA GLY A 32 13.61 -7.14 -1.86
C GLY A 32 12.65 -8.34 -1.78
N GLY A 33 11.98 -8.72 -2.87
CA GLY A 33 11.12 -9.89 -2.95
C GLY A 33 9.64 -9.63 -2.63
N ALA A 34 9.19 -8.38 -2.53
CA ALA A 34 7.78 -8.08 -2.29
C ALA A 34 6.93 -8.42 -3.52
N SER A 35 5.91 -9.27 -3.33
CA SER A 35 4.92 -9.58 -4.37
C SER A 35 3.83 -8.52 -4.35
N VAL A 36 3.97 -7.51 -5.21
CA VAL A 36 3.10 -6.34 -5.28
C VAL A 36 2.71 -6.01 -6.73
N SER A 37 2.44 -7.03 -7.52
CA SER A 37 2.02 -6.99 -8.92
C SER A 37 3.13 -6.77 -9.94
N PHE A 38 4.39 -6.79 -9.54
CA PHE A 38 5.54 -6.57 -10.43
C PHE A 38 6.54 -7.72 -10.39
N MET A 39 7.19 -7.95 -11.54
CA MET A 39 8.19 -9.00 -11.73
C MET A 39 9.60 -8.42 -11.81
N LEU A 40 10.61 -9.25 -11.51
CA LEU A 40 12.02 -8.92 -11.76
C LEU A 40 12.44 -9.35 -13.17
N PRO A 41 13.30 -8.56 -13.83
CA PRO A 41 13.77 -7.22 -13.43
C PRO A 41 12.68 -6.17 -13.61
N ILE A 42 12.53 -5.27 -12.64
CA ILE A 42 11.60 -4.15 -12.77
C ILE A 42 12.31 -2.94 -13.40
N ALA A 43 11.80 -2.48 -14.54
CA ALA A 43 12.32 -1.27 -15.18
C ALA A 43 11.81 -0.01 -14.46
N ARG A 44 12.66 1.02 -14.34
CA ARG A 44 12.23 2.30 -13.77
C ARG A 44 11.04 2.90 -14.52
N SER A 45 11.01 2.79 -15.84
CA SER A 45 9.89 3.24 -16.67
C SER A 45 8.55 2.58 -16.29
N THR A 46 8.57 1.30 -15.90
CA THR A 46 7.39 0.58 -15.41
C THR A 46 6.90 1.16 -14.08
N ALA A 47 7.80 1.42 -13.14
CA ALA A 47 7.46 2.02 -11.85
C ALA A 47 6.93 3.46 -12.03
N VAL A 48 7.57 4.27 -12.86
CA VAL A 48 7.14 5.64 -13.17
C VAL A 48 5.75 5.64 -13.81
N ALA A 49 5.50 4.78 -14.79
CA ALA A 49 4.18 4.68 -15.43
C ALA A 49 3.08 4.29 -14.42
N PHE A 50 3.38 3.35 -13.52
CA PHE A 50 2.45 2.96 -12.46
C PHE A 50 2.10 4.14 -11.54
N TRP A 51 3.10 4.87 -11.04
CA TRP A 51 2.86 5.98 -10.11
C TRP A 51 2.24 7.20 -10.80
N THR A 52 2.52 7.41 -12.08
CA THR A 52 1.80 8.43 -12.89
C THR A 52 0.31 8.11 -12.95
N GLY A 53 -0.06 6.86 -13.21
CA GLY A 53 -1.46 6.42 -13.18
C GLY A 53 -2.10 6.55 -11.79
N VAL A 54 -1.32 6.31 -10.72
CA VAL A 54 -1.80 6.54 -9.34
C VAL A 54 -2.07 8.03 -9.10
N ALA A 55 -1.18 8.91 -9.54
CA ALA A 55 -1.37 10.36 -9.40
C ALA A 55 -2.62 10.86 -10.15
N GLU A 56 -2.87 10.35 -11.35
CA GLU A 56 -4.10 10.62 -12.12
C GLU A 56 -5.35 10.14 -11.36
N SER A 57 -5.30 8.94 -10.79
CA SER A 57 -6.39 8.36 -10.00
C SER A 57 -6.66 9.18 -8.72
N VAL A 58 -5.62 9.73 -8.09
CA VAL A 58 -5.77 10.67 -6.96
C VAL A 58 -6.44 11.96 -7.41
N ALA A 59 -6.05 12.51 -8.56
CA ALA A 59 -6.66 13.72 -9.14
C ALA A 59 -8.15 13.54 -9.44
N ASN A 60 -8.54 12.34 -9.89
CA ASN A 60 -9.93 11.98 -10.19
C ASN A 60 -10.77 11.64 -8.94
N GLY A 61 -10.18 11.63 -7.74
CA GLY A 61 -10.87 11.24 -6.51
C GLY A 61 -11.14 9.74 -6.37
N GLU A 62 -10.52 8.92 -7.20
CA GLU A 62 -10.69 7.46 -7.22
C GLU A 62 -9.82 6.75 -6.19
N ARG A 63 -8.86 7.48 -5.60
CA ARG A 63 -7.84 6.92 -4.73
C ARG A 63 -7.32 7.95 -3.73
N ILE A 64 -7.04 7.52 -2.52
CA ILE A 64 -6.30 8.29 -1.51
C ILE A 64 -4.91 7.73 -1.43
N LEU A 65 -3.90 8.58 -1.47
CA LEU A 65 -2.50 8.22 -1.33
C LEU A 65 -1.95 8.77 -0.02
N LEU A 66 -1.37 7.90 0.80
CA LEU A 66 -0.64 8.27 2.01
C LEU A 66 0.85 7.96 1.83
N VAL A 67 1.69 8.81 2.37
CA VAL A 67 3.14 8.60 2.41
C VAL A 67 3.68 8.70 3.83
N ALA A 68 4.76 7.99 4.08
CA ALA A 68 5.59 8.14 5.28
C ALA A 68 6.89 8.81 4.88
N GLU A 69 7.21 9.93 5.54
CA GLU A 69 8.42 10.72 5.30
C GLU A 69 9.33 10.63 6.51
N ASP A 70 10.63 10.43 6.29
CA ASP A 70 11.65 10.50 7.35
C ASP A 70 11.95 11.96 7.76
N ALA A 71 12.83 12.13 8.73
CA ALA A 71 13.20 13.47 9.24
C ALA A 71 13.85 14.37 8.17
N SER A 72 14.37 13.82 7.10
CA SER A 72 14.92 14.57 5.96
C SER A 72 13.87 14.95 4.91
N GLY A 73 12.62 14.50 5.08
CA GLY A 73 11.55 14.68 4.09
C GLY A 73 11.57 13.65 2.95
N ARG A 74 12.39 12.59 3.08
CA ARG A 74 12.42 11.52 2.08
C ARG A 74 11.28 10.54 2.30
N ILE A 75 10.60 10.15 1.21
CA ILE A 75 9.56 9.12 1.26
C ILE A 75 10.20 7.76 1.52
N VAL A 76 9.76 7.13 2.61
CA VAL A 76 10.24 5.81 3.06
C VAL A 76 9.14 4.76 3.12
N GLY A 77 7.89 5.15 2.89
CA GLY A 77 6.76 4.22 2.85
C GLY A 77 5.52 4.85 2.24
N THR A 78 4.56 4.02 1.87
CA THR A 78 3.31 4.45 1.26
C THR A 78 2.21 3.40 1.42
N VAL A 79 0.96 3.83 1.33
CA VAL A 79 -0.23 2.98 1.21
C VAL A 79 -1.29 3.72 0.41
N GLN A 80 -2.10 2.96 -0.32
CA GLN A 80 -3.21 3.48 -1.10
C GLN A 80 -4.54 2.96 -0.57
N ILE A 81 -5.55 3.81 -0.59
CA ILE A 81 -6.94 3.46 -0.36
C ILE A 81 -7.67 3.66 -1.69
N VAL A 82 -8.09 2.57 -2.34
CA VAL A 82 -8.83 2.61 -3.60
C VAL A 82 -10.30 2.81 -3.27
N THR A 83 -10.79 4.02 -3.48
CA THR A 83 -12.15 4.44 -3.13
C THR A 83 -13.16 4.25 -4.26
N ALA A 84 -12.68 4.18 -5.52
CA ALA A 84 -13.50 3.86 -6.68
C ALA A 84 -13.86 2.38 -6.66
N GLN A 85 -15.16 2.11 -6.46
CA GLN A 85 -15.72 0.77 -6.32
C GLN A 85 -16.97 0.65 -7.20
N PRO A 86 -17.48 -0.56 -7.46
CA PRO A 86 -18.78 -0.74 -8.14
C PRO A 86 -19.89 0.06 -7.47
N GLU A 87 -20.90 0.44 -8.24
CA GLU A 87 -22.00 1.31 -7.80
C GLU A 87 -22.71 0.81 -6.53
N ASN A 88 -22.81 -0.51 -6.34
CA ASN A 88 -23.42 -1.12 -5.15
C ASN A 88 -22.46 -1.27 -3.96
N GLN A 89 -21.25 -0.73 -4.03
CA GLN A 89 -20.21 -0.83 -3.00
C GLN A 89 -19.64 0.56 -2.64
N PRO A 90 -20.45 1.60 -2.46
CA PRO A 90 -19.95 2.95 -2.18
C PRO A 90 -19.30 3.05 -0.79
N HIS A 91 -19.63 2.15 0.12
CA HIS A 91 -19.15 2.07 1.49
C HIS A 91 -17.84 1.26 1.65
N ARG A 92 -17.36 0.63 0.57
CA ARG A 92 -16.16 -0.22 0.59
C ARG A 92 -14.96 0.50 -0.04
N ALA A 93 -13.77 0.16 0.42
CA ALA A 93 -12.51 0.50 -0.25
C ALA A 93 -11.52 -0.66 -0.15
N ASP A 94 -10.54 -0.68 -1.06
CA ASP A 94 -9.43 -1.62 -1.02
C ASP A 94 -8.17 -0.92 -0.53
N ILE A 95 -7.43 -1.58 0.36
CA ILE A 95 -6.07 -1.17 0.71
C ILE A 95 -5.10 -1.83 -0.26
N ALA A 96 -4.24 -1.04 -0.86
CA ALA A 96 -3.30 -1.50 -1.87
C ALA A 96 -1.91 -0.87 -1.67
N LYS A 97 -0.90 -1.60 -2.14
CA LYS A 97 0.49 -1.12 -2.20
C LYS A 97 0.99 -0.55 -0.87
N MET A 98 0.80 -1.32 0.22
CA MET A 98 1.48 -1.07 1.48
C MET A 98 2.96 -1.39 1.30
N LEU A 99 3.78 -0.37 1.21
CA LEU A 99 5.22 -0.48 0.95
C LEU A 99 6.01 0.27 2.01
N VAL A 100 7.08 -0.33 2.50
CA VAL A 100 8.07 0.32 3.35
C VAL A 100 9.46 -0.03 2.81
N ALA A 101 10.27 0.98 2.49
CA ALA A 101 11.63 0.81 2.01
C ALA A 101 12.45 -0.07 2.98
N ARG A 102 13.27 -0.96 2.44
CA ARG A 102 14.00 -1.96 3.24
C ARG A 102 14.79 -1.36 4.40
N HIS A 103 15.46 -0.22 4.16
CA HIS A 103 16.27 0.47 5.18
C HIS A 103 15.43 1.09 6.32
N ALA A 104 14.12 1.30 6.10
CA ALA A 104 13.20 1.90 7.06
C ALA A 104 12.28 0.88 7.76
N ARG A 105 12.45 -0.42 7.49
CA ARG A 105 11.62 -1.46 8.10
C ARG A 105 11.90 -1.63 9.59
N ARG A 106 10.95 -2.30 10.30
CA ARG A 106 11.02 -2.59 11.75
C ARG A 106 11.03 -1.35 12.65
N GLN A 107 10.52 -0.22 12.14
CA GLN A 107 10.36 1.04 12.88
C GLN A 107 8.89 1.40 13.14
N GLY A 108 7.97 0.46 12.94
CA GLY A 108 6.53 0.68 13.13
C GLY A 108 5.84 1.49 12.03
N ILE A 109 6.53 1.81 10.93
CA ILE A 109 6.01 2.66 9.85
C ILE A 109 4.75 2.05 9.21
N ALA A 110 4.75 0.75 8.93
CA ALA A 110 3.60 0.08 8.32
C ALA A 110 2.36 0.14 9.23
N ALA A 111 2.52 -0.03 10.54
CA ALA A 111 1.41 0.09 11.50
C ALA A 111 0.85 1.53 11.53
N ARG A 112 1.70 2.55 11.45
CA ARG A 112 1.29 3.96 11.38
C ARG A 112 0.58 4.28 10.06
N LEU A 113 1.06 3.76 8.93
CA LEU A 113 0.39 3.88 7.64
C LEU A 113 -0.99 3.23 7.67
N LEU A 114 -1.15 2.04 8.26
CA LEU A 114 -2.46 1.38 8.40
C LEU A 114 -3.41 2.19 9.26
N ALA A 115 -2.95 2.69 10.40
CA ALA A 115 -3.80 3.53 11.28
C ALA A 115 -4.25 4.82 10.56
N ALA A 116 -3.36 5.45 9.80
CA ALA A 116 -3.70 6.62 9.00
C ALA A 116 -4.65 6.27 7.85
N ALA A 117 -4.50 5.08 7.24
CA ALA A 117 -5.40 4.60 6.20
C ALA A 117 -6.82 4.34 6.74
N ASP A 118 -6.94 3.76 7.94
CA ASP A 118 -8.24 3.58 8.62
C ASP A 118 -8.94 4.94 8.85
N ALA A 119 -8.21 5.94 9.33
CA ALA A 119 -8.74 7.28 9.56
C ALA A 119 -9.18 7.93 8.23
N ALA A 120 -8.33 7.92 7.21
CA ALA A 120 -8.63 8.50 5.91
C ALA A 120 -9.83 7.82 5.22
N ALA A 121 -9.96 6.50 5.39
CA ALA A 121 -11.09 5.74 4.85
C ALA A 121 -12.40 6.12 5.56
N ARG A 122 -12.40 6.27 6.91
CA ARG A 122 -13.57 6.76 7.66
C ARG A 122 -13.98 8.15 7.22
N ASP A 123 -13.03 9.06 7.07
CA ASP A 123 -13.27 10.44 6.59
C ASP A 123 -13.87 10.46 5.18
N ALA A 124 -13.54 9.45 4.36
CA ALA A 124 -14.13 9.24 3.04
C ALA A 124 -15.48 8.48 3.07
N GLY A 125 -16.06 8.24 4.26
CA GLY A 125 -17.34 7.53 4.41
C GLY A 125 -17.29 6.03 4.18
N LYS A 126 -16.11 5.42 4.24
CA LYS A 126 -15.95 3.98 4.08
C LYS A 126 -16.15 3.25 5.42
N THR A 127 -16.87 2.15 5.38
CA THR A 127 -17.16 1.32 6.56
C THR A 127 -16.57 -0.08 6.44
N VAL A 128 -16.13 -0.48 5.25
CA VAL A 128 -15.52 -1.79 4.99
C VAL A 128 -14.24 -1.61 4.19
N LEU A 129 -13.16 -2.21 4.67
CA LEU A 129 -11.90 -2.31 3.95
C LEU A 129 -11.59 -3.77 3.62
N VAL A 130 -11.00 -3.99 2.43
CA VAL A 130 -10.55 -5.30 1.96
C VAL A 130 -9.11 -5.18 1.49
N LEU A 131 -8.32 -6.20 1.70
CA LEU A 131 -6.99 -6.36 1.11
C LEU A 131 -6.67 -7.84 0.92
N ASP A 132 -5.65 -8.10 0.11
CA ASP A 132 -4.98 -9.38 0.06
C ASP A 132 -3.45 -9.22 0.15
N THR A 133 -2.79 -10.24 0.64
CA THR A 133 -1.34 -10.27 0.83
C THR A 133 -0.81 -11.69 0.66
N VAL A 134 0.47 -11.82 0.33
CA VAL A 134 1.13 -13.12 0.23
C VAL A 134 0.95 -13.90 1.53
N THR A 135 0.53 -15.14 1.39
CA THR A 135 0.33 -16.06 2.52
C THR A 135 1.65 -16.39 3.22
N GLY A 136 1.67 -16.36 4.55
CA GLY A 136 2.82 -16.73 5.39
C GLY A 136 3.87 -15.63 5.56
N GLY A 137 3.66 -14.44 5.00
CA GLY A 137 4.59 -13.31 5.15
C GLY A 137 4.40 -12.51 6.43
N ASP A 138 5.34 -11.61 6.70
CA ASP A 138 5.27 -10.70 7.86
C ASP A 138 4.05 -9.76 7.82
N ALA A 139 3.56 -9.45 6.62
CA ALA A 139 2.39 -8.61 6.41
C ALA A 139 1.12 -9.23 6.99
N GLU A 140 0.92 -10.55 6.90
CA GLU A 140 -0.24 -11.21 7.52
C GLU A 140 -0.30 -10.93 9.02
N ARG A 141 0.82 -11.09 9.72
CA ARG A 141 0.91 -10.81 11.16
C ARG A 141 0.68 -9.35 11.50
N LEU A 142 1.12 -8.45 10.63
CA LEU A 142 0.87 -7.01 10.77
C LEU A 142 -0.64 -6.72 10.69
N TYR A 143 -1.33 -7.26 9.70
CA TYR A 143 -2.78 -7.06 9.52
C TYR A 143 -3.59 -7.64 10.67
N GLU A 144 -3.28 -8.85 11.11
CA GLU A 144 -3.93 -9.47 12.28
C GLU A 144 -3.79 -8.59 13.54
N ARG A 145 -2.57 -8.10 13.82
CA ARG A 145 -2.33 -7.19 14.96
C ARG A 145 -3.04 -5.84 14.81
N ALA A 146 -3.27 -5.38 13.59
CA ALA A 146 -4.01 -4.15 13.29
C ALA A 146 -5.54 -4.35 13.29
N GLY A 147 -6.04 -5.52 13.71
CA GLY A 147 -7.47 -5.82 13.86
C GLY A 147 -8.17 -6.26 12.59
N TRP A 148 -7.42 -6.64 11.54
CA TRP A 148 -7.98 -7.22 10.34
C TRP A 148 -8.39 -8.68 10.56
N GLN A 149 -9.50 -9.08 9.95
CA GLN A 149 -10.03 -10.44 10.03
C GLN A 149 -9.69 -11.21 8.76
N ARG A 150 -9.14 -12.40 8.95
CA ARG A 150 -8.80 -13.31 7.86
C ARG A 150 -10.06 -13.89 7.24
N VAL A 151 -10.18 -13.80 5.91
CA VAL A 151 -11.27 -14.43 5.15
C VAL A 151 -10.89 -15.83 4.72
N GLY A 152 -9.74 -15.99 4.06
CA GLY A 152 -9.27 -17.27 3.55
C GLY A 152 -8.07 -17.11 2.62
N VAL A 153 -7.62 -18.24 2.09
CA VAL A 153 -6.44 -18.35 1.22
C VAL A 153 -6.85 -18.83 -0.16
N VAL A 154 -6.30 -18.20 -1.19
CA VAL A 154 -6.37 -18.68 -2.58
C VAL A 154 -5.00 -19.20 -2.97
N PRO A 155 -4.84 -20.51 -3.21
CA PRO A 155 -3.57 -21.09 -3.63
C PRO A 155 -3.23 -20.69 -5.07
N ASN A 156 -1.93 -20.59 -5.38
CA ASN A 156 -1.42 -20.26 -6.72
C ASN A 156 -2.02 -18.97 -7.31
N TYR A 157 -2.27 -17.99 -6.47
CA TYR A 157 -2.97 -16.76 -6.85
C TYR A 157 -2.11 -15.82 -7.69
N ALA A 158 -0.83 -15.72 -7.38
CA ALA A 158 0.10 -14.80 -8.02
C ALA A 158 1.50 -15.41 -8.13
N LEU A 159 2.42 -14.64 -8.68
CA LEU A 159 3.84 -14.98 -8.71
C LEU A 159 4.61 -14.03 -7.79
N MET A 160 5.61 -14.57 -7.13
CA MET A 160 6.67 -13.79 -6.51
C MET A 160 7.47 -13.07 -7.62
N PRO A 161 8.23 -12.01 -7.31
CA PRO A 161 9.02 -11.30 -8.32
C PRO A 161 9.99 -12.18 -9.13
N ASP A 162 10.45 -13.28 -8.56
CA ASP A 162 11.35 -14.26 -9.19
C ASP A 162 10.61 -15.32 -10.04
N GLY A 163 9.28 -15.28 -10.08
CA GLY A 163 8.44 -16.20 -10.84
C GLY A 163 7.93 -17.41 -10.05
N ALA A 164 8.27 -17.58 -8.79
CA ALA A 164 7.73 -18.66 -7.97
C ALA A 164 6.24 -18.43 -7.67
N PRO A 165 5.36 -19.44 -7.78
CA PRO A 165 3.95 -19.30 -7.42
C PRO A 165 3.79 -18.98 -5.93
N CYS A 166 2.82 -18.14 -5.60
CA CYS A 166 2.45 -17.88 -4.22
C CYS A 166 0.93 -17.85 -4.02
N ALA A 167 0.51 -18.25 -2.83
CA ALA A 167 -0.86 -18.08 -2.38
C ALA A 167 -1.09 -16.66 -1.85
N THR A 168 -2.32 -16.19 -1.90
CA THR A 168 -2.72 -14.95 -1.25
C THR A 168 -3.72 -15.22 -0.13
N THR A 169 -3.64 -14.41 0.93
CA THR A 169 -4.61 -14.40 2.01
C THR A 169 -5.44 -13.12 1.92
N PHE A 170 -6.75 -13.27 1.86
CA PHE A 170 -7.68 -12.13 1.90
C PHE A 170 -8.02 -11.77 3.34
N PHE A 171 -8.08 -10.47 3.59
CA PHE A 171 -8.49 -9.88 4.86
C PHE A 171 -9.57 -8.83 4.65
N HIS A 172 -10.40 -8.62 5.67
CA HIS A 172 -11.32 -7.49 5.73
C HIS A 172 -11.25 -6.80 7.10
N LYS A 173 -11.71 -5.56 7.13
CA LYS A 173 -11.86 -4.80 8.37
C LYS A 173 -13.15 -4.00 8.31
N GLN A 174 -13.96 -4.11 9.37
CA GLN A 174 -15.09 -3.22 9.59
C GLN A 174 -14.58 -1.98 10.31
N LEU A 175 -14.89 -0.81 9.77
CA LEU A 175 -14.58 0.47 10.39
C LEU A 175 -15.78 0.92 11.21
N ALA A 176 -15.57 1.04 12.50
CA ALA A 176 -16.59 1.58 13.41
C ALA A 176 -16.67 3.11 13.27
#